data_0ae832a7108cdc6a860e42c6e6aa645f
#
_entry.id   0ae832a7108cdc6a860e42c6e6aa645f
#
_cell.length_a   1.000
_cell.length_b   1.000
_cell.length_c   1.000
_cell.angle_alpha   90.00
_cell.angle_beta   90.00
_cell.angle_gamma   90.00
#
_symmetry.space_group_name_H-M   'P 1'
#
loop_
_entity.id
_entity.type
_entity.pdbx_description
1 polymer ?
#
loop_
_entity_poly.entity_id
_entity_poly.type
_entity_poly.pdbx_seq_one_letter_code
_entity_poly.pdbx_strand_id
1 'polypeptide(L)'
;VEHEPREIWEAALVAVRAALDALGSDGDQPTAIGITNQRETAVLWDRETLGSPRRAIVWQDRRTAGLCDQLREDGHEPRVAALTGLRLDSYFTATKLAWIALNEPHVWASVTSGRTAVGTVDSYLVARMTRGLHHVTDASNASRTLLYDIHAGAWSQELCDIFHVPIDALPEVVPSYGVIGRTDP
;
A
#
# COMPACT_ATOMS: atom_id res chain seq x y z
N VAL A 1 11.59 3.28 10.90
CA VAL A 1 10.96 4.57 10.53
C VAL A 1 9.47 4.34 10.33
N GLU A 2 8.65 5.18 10.95
CA GLU A 2 7.18 5.06 10.85
C GLU A 2 6.56 6.43 10.64
N HIS A 3 5.43 6.46 9.91
CA HIS A 3 4.59 7.64 9.76
C HIS A 3 3.19 7.35 10.31
N GLU A 4 2.55 8.38 10.86
CA GLU A 4 1.13 8.31 11.21
C GLU A 4 0.28 8.46 9.93
N PRO A 5 -0.53 7.44 9.54
CA PRO A 5 -1.29 7.54 8.29
C PRO A 5 -2.26 8.71 8.26
N ARG A 6 -2.82 9.08 9.41
CA ARG A 6 -3.69 10.24 9.52
C ARG A 6 -2.97 11.54 9.15
N GLU A 7 -1.70 11.70 9.57
CA GLU A 7 -0.90 12.88 9.22
C GLU A 7 -0.64 12.96 7.71
N ILE A 8 -0.43 11.80 7.04
CA ILE A 8 -0.29 11.77 5.57
C ILE A 8 -1.57 12.28 4.91
N TRP A 9 -2.72 11.84 5.37
CA TRP A 9 -4.02 12.30 4.87
C TRP A 9 -4.25 13.78 5.12
N GLU A 10 -4.01 14.25 6.34
CA GLU A 10 -4.18 15.67 6.72
C GLU A 10 -3.25 16.57 5.90
N ALA A 11 -2.00 16.18 5.70
CA ALA A 11 -1.06 16.92 4.86
C ALA A 11 -1.52 16.98 3.38
N ALA A 12 -2.04 15.88 2.84
CA ALA A 12 -2.61 15.86 1.49
C ALA A 12 -3.80 16.82 1.37
N LEU A 13 -4.72 16.83 2.34
CA LEU A 13 -5.85 17.76 2.36
C LEU A 13 -5.40 19.24 2.44
N VAL A 14 -4.40 19.53 3.27
CA VAL A 14 -3.85 20.90 3.38
C VAL A 14 -3.27 21.33 2.04
N ALA A 15 -2.49 20.46 1.38
CA ALA A 15 -1.90 20.77 0.08
C ALA A 15 -2.97 20.98 -1.02
N VAL A 16 -4.01 20.12 -1.06
CA VAL A 16 -5.11 20.27 -2.01
C VAL A 16 -5.86 21.58 -1.78
N ARG A 17 -6.21 21.91 -0.53
CA ARG A 17 -6.89 23.17 -0.21
C ARG A 17 -6.06 24.38 -0.61
N ALA A 18 -4.78 24.40 -0.27
CA ALA A 18 -3.89 25.49 -0.66
C ALA A 18 -3.79 25.66 -2.18
N ALA A 19 -3.78 24.55 -2.93
CA ALA A 19 -3.77 24.60 -4.39
C ALA A 19 -5.09 25.16 -4.96
N LEU A 20 -6.23 24.76 -4.40
CA LEU A 20 -7.55 25.30 -4.78
C LEU A 20 -7.68 26.79 -4.45
N ASP A 21 -7.24 27.21 -3.27
CA ASP A 21 -7.25 28.62 -2.87
C ASP A 21 -6.37 29.48 -3.80
N ALA A 22 -5.25 28.94 -4.27
CA ALA A 22 -4.35 29.62 -5.20
C ALA A 22 -4.95 29.80 -6.61
N LEU A 23 -5.92 28.96 -7.01
CA LEU A 23 -6.63 29.14 -8.29
C LEU A 23 -7.61 30.30 -8.27
N GLY A 24 -8.09 30.69 -7.08
CA GLY A 24 -9.09 31.76 -6.91
C GLY A 24 -10.49 31.37 -7.43
N SER A 25 -11.44 32.28 -7.21
CA SER A 25 -12.84 32.06 -7.62
C SER A 25 -13.08 32.10 -9.12
N ASP A 26 -12.19 32.76 -9.86
CA ASP A 26 -12.33 33.01 -11.30
C ASP A 26 -11.48 32.03 -12.14
N GLY A 27 -10.75 31.11 -11.46
CA GLY A 27 -9.95 30.07 -12.13
C GLY A 27 -10.77 28.86 -12.57
N ASP A 28 -10.25 28.12 -13.55
CA ASP A 28 -10.81 26.83 -13.94
C ASP A 28 -10.78 25.84 -12.77
N GLN A 29 -11.91 25.24 -12.47
CA GLN A 29 -12.00 24.25 -11.42
C GLN A 29 -11.29 22.94 -11.85
N PRO A 30 -10.48 22.31 -10.97
CA PRO A 30 -9.88 21.02 -11.26
C PRO A 30 -10.93 19.96 -11.57
N THR A 31 -10.73 19.21 -12.64
CA THR A 31 -11.63 18.13 -13.06
C THR A 31 -11.17 16.75 -12.64
N ALA A 32 -9.91 16.63 -12.22
CA ALA A 32 -9.30 15.36 -11.81
C ALA A 32 -8.19 15.56 -10.78
N ILE A 33 -7.93 14.51 -10.00
CA ILE A 33 -6.80 14.40 -9.06
C ILE A 33 -5.91 13.25 -9.51
N GLY A 34 -4.62 13.54 -9.71
CA GLY A 34 -3.60 12.52 -9.87
C GLY A 34 -2.85 12.31 -8.56
N ILE A 35 -2.61 11.03 -8.22
CA ILE A 35 -1.89 10.65 -6.99
C ILE A 35 -0.50 10.16 -7.37
N THR A 36 0.53 10.72 -6.72
CA THR A 36 1.89 10.19 -6.69
C THR A 36 2.32 10.09 -5.24
N ASN A 37 3.09 9.08 -4.89
CA ASN A 37 3.36 8.75 -3.49
C ASN A 37 4.76 8.17 -3.27
N GLN A 38 5.16 8.11 -2.01
CA GLN A 38 6.25 7.24 -1.58
C GLN A 38 5.78 5.78 -1.67
N ARG A 39 6.28 5.04 -2.66
CA ARG A 39 5.93 3.62 -2.84
C ARG A 39 6.47 2.79 -1.67
N GLU A 40 6.13 1.51 -1.62
CA GLU A 40 6.62 0.47 -0.71
C GLU A 40 6.29 0.68 0.78
N THR A 41 5.80 1.84 1.17
CA THR A 41 5.34 2.11 2.54
C THR A 41 4.09 1.30 2.84
N ALA A 42 4.14 0.42 3.84
CA ALA A 42 3.02 -0.44 4.23
C ALA A 42 2.04 0.33 5.13
N VAL A 43 0.80 0.46 4.68
CA VAL A 43 -0.29 1.10 5.43
C VAL A 43 -1.40 0.08 5.69
N LEU A 44 -1.92 0.08 6.91
CA LEU A 44 -3.08 -0.70 7.32
C LEU A 44 -4.18 0.25 7.79
N TRP A 45 -5.44 -0.03 7.42
CA TRP A 45 -6.59 0.75 7.89
C TRP A 45 -7.84 -0.11 8.02
N ASP A 46 -8.66 0.21 8.99
CA ASP A 46 -9.98 -0.38 9.17
C ASP A 46 -10.89 0.04 8.01
N ARG A 47 -11.56 -0.91 7.38
CA ARG A 47 -12.37 -0.66 6.16
C ARG A 47 -13.60 0.20 6.42
N GLU A 48 -14.12 0.18 7.64
CA GLU A 48 -15.33 0.92 8.03
C GLU A 48 -14.99 2.34 8.49
N THR A 49 -14.02 2.46 9.40
CA THR A 49 -13.68 3.74 10.02
C THR A 49 -12.61 4.52 9.29
N LEU A 50 -11.85 3.87 8.41
CA LEU A 50 -10.64 4.38 7.73
C LEU A 50 -9.54 4.81 8.69
N GLY A 51 -9.66 4.45 9.96
CA GLY A 51 -8.64 4.63 10.98
C GLY A 51 -7.55 3.56 10.87
N SER A 52 -6.32 3.91 11.20
CA SER A 52 -5.20 2.97 11.14
C SER A 52 -4.95 2.35 12.51
N PRO A 53 -4.88 1.01 12.63
CA PRO A 53 -4.63 0.34 13.91
C PRO A 53 -3.17 0.48 14.38
N ARG A 54 -2.30 0.96 13.50
CA ARG A 54 -0.88 1.17 13.75
C ARG A 54 -0.29 2.20 12.79
N ARG A 55 0.92 2.70 13.11
CA ARG A 55 1.70 3.55 12.20
C ARG A 55 2.16 2.78 10.97
N ALA A 56 2.20 3.45 9.82
CA ALA A 56 2.73 2.93 8.56
C ALA A 56 4.24 2.67 8.67
N ILE A 57 4.70 1.50 8.20
CA ILE A 57 6.14 1.20 8.11
C ILE A 57 6.67 1.76 6.80
N VAL A 58 7.57 2.74 6.91
CA VAL A 58 8.10 3.49 5.78
C VAL A 58 9.11 2.65 4.98
N TRP A 59 9.25 2.91 3.69
CA TRP A 59 10.18 2.23 2.79
C TRP A 59 11.64 2.23 3.27
N GLN A 60 12.05 3.23 4.05
CA GLN A 60 13.40 3.35 4.64
C GLN A 60 13.63 2.43 5.84
N ASP A 61 12.57 1.81 6.37
CA ASP A 61 12.68 1.00 7.59
C ASP A 61 13.43 -0.30 7.33
N ARG A 62 14.38 -0.61 8.18
CA ARG A 62 15.27 -1.77 8.03
C ARG A 62 14.97 -2.92 9.01
N ARG A 63 13.86 -2.84 9.77
CA ARG A 63 13.51 -3.87 10.77
C ARG A 63 13.35 -5.28 10.21
N THR A 64 13.08 -5.41 8.92
CA THR A 64 12.86 -6.68 8.23
C THR A 64 14.11 -7.26 7.57
N ALA A 65 15.29 -6.67 7.81
CA ALA A 65 16.55 -7.14 7.18
C ALA A 65 16.84 -8.62 7.53
N GLY A 66 16.69 -9.00 8.80
CA GLY A 66 16.89 -10.40 9.24
C GLY A 66 15.89 -11.38 8.61
N LEU A 67 14.63 -10.94 8.38
CA LEU A 67 13.66 -11.76 7.64
C LEU A 67 14.08 -11.95 6.18
N CYS A 68 14.61 -10.92 5.55
CA CYS A 68 15.14 -11.04 4.19
C CYS A 68 16.33 -12.02 4.11
N ASP A 69 17.21 -11.99 5.11
CA ASP A 69 18.34 -12.91 5.17
C ASP A 69 17.85 -14.36 5.34
N GLN A 70 16.89 -14.59 6.23
CA GLN A 70 16.27 -15.91 6.40
C GLN A 70 15.64 -16.43 5.11
N LEU A 71 14.85 -15.61 4.42
CA LEU A 71 14.21 -15.99 3.15
C LEU A 71 15.23 -16.30 2.04
N ARG A 72 16.41 -15.67 2.05
CA ARG A 72 17.51 -16.02 1.14
C ARG A 72 18.12 -17.37 1.48
N GLU A 73 18.37 -17.62 2.78
CA GLU A 73 18.90 -18.92 3.26
C GLU A 73 17.92 -20.06 2.93
N ASP A 74 16.61 -19.79 3.03
CA ASP A 74 15.55 -20.73 2.66
C ASP A 74 15.41 -20.93 1.12
N GLY A 75 16.18 -20.18 0.32
CA GLY A 75 16.26 -20.32 -1.13
C GLY A 75 15.14 -19.64 -1.91
N HIS A 76 14.39 -18.72 -1.32
CA HIS A 76 13.26 -18.04 -1.98
C HIS A 76 13.68 -16.94 -2.96
N GLU A 77 14.86 -16.32 -2.82
CA GLU A 77 15.24 -15.14 -3.62
C GLU A 77 15.22 -15.38 -5.14
N PRO A 78 15.70 -16.51 -5.71
CA PRO A 78 15.64 -16.73 -7.15
C PRO A 78 14.20 -16.71 -7.68
N ARG A 79 13.27 -17.30 -6.94
CA ARG A 79 11.87 -17.35 -7.34
C ARG A 79 11.18 -16.00 -7.21
N VAL A 80 11.41 -15.29 -6.11
CA VAL A 80 10.93 -13.92 -5.91
C VAL A 80 11.45 -13.00 -7.03
N ALA A 81 12.75 -13.08 -7.34
CA ALA A 81 13.33 -12.28 -8.40
C ALA A 81 12.76 -12.60 -9.79
N ALA A 82 12.49 -13.87 -10.07
CA ALA A 82 11.91 -14.30 -11.34
C ALA A 82 10.48 -13.75 -11.55
N LEU A 83 9.67 -13.72 -10.51
CA LEU A 83 8.28 -13.24 -10.59
C LEU A 83 8.16 -11.71 -10.54
N THR A 84 9.01 -11.05 -9.76
CA THR A 84 8.88 -9.62 -9.46
C THR A 84 9.90 -8.72 -10.15
N GLY A 85 10.99 -9.29 -10.65
CA GLY A 85 12.16 -8.53 -11.11
C GLY A 85 12.97 -7.89 -9.98
N LEU A 86 12.66 -8.18 -8.71
CA LEU A 86 13.25 -7.54 -7.53
C LEU A 86 14.00 -8.56 -6.68
N ARG A 87 15.03 -8.10 -5.95
CA ARG A 87 15.69 -8.90 -4.92
C ARG A 87 14.96 -8.79 -3.59
N LEU A 88 15.18 -9.76 -2.69
CA LEU A 88 14.69 -9.65 -1.31
C LEU A 88 15.38 -8.47 -0.60
N ASP A 89 14.62 -7.47 -0.20
CA ASP A 89 15.10 -6.34 0.58
C ASP A 89 13.98 -5.81 1.50
N SER A 90 14.38 -5.31 2.66
CA SER A 90 13.49 -4.65 3.63
C SER A 90 12.82 -3.39 3.07
N TYR A 91 13.28 -2.90 1.93
CA TYR A 91 12.70 -1.79 1.20
C TYR A 91 11.24 -2.05 0.82
N PHE A 92 10.90 -3.28 0.42
CA PHE A 92 9.62 -3.62 -0.20
C PHE A 92 8.50 -3.94 0.80
N THR A 93 7.25 -3.81 0.36
CA THR A 93 6.06 -3.86 1.22
C THR A 93 5.84 -5.23 1.88
N ALA A 94 6.01 -6.34 1.13
CA ALA A 94 5.72 -7.69 1.62
C ALA A 94 6.46 -8.04 2.91
N THR A 95 7.76 -7.68 3.00
CA THR A 95 8.57 -7.95 4.20
C THR A 95 8.02 -7.24 5.43
N LYS A 96 7.46 -6.03 5.26
CA LYS A 96 6.86 -5.24 6.33
C LYS A 96 5.54 -5.86 6.80
N LEU A 97 4.72 -6.35 5.85
CA LEU A 97 3.47 -7.06 6.17
C LEU A 97 3.76 -8.37 6.91
N ALA A 98 4.74 -9.15 6.43
CA ALA A 98 5.20 -10.37 7.11
C ALA A 98 5.71 -10.07 8.53
N TRP A 99 6.44 -8.98 8.70
CA TRP A 99 6.90 -8.55 10.02
C TRP A 99 5.72 -8.22 10.96
N ILE A 100 4.70 -7.53 10.46
CA ILE A 100 3.47 -7.22 11.24
C ILE A 100 2.77 -8.52 11.63
N ALA A 101 2.64 -9.47 10.70
CA ALA A 101 2.03 -10.78 10.98
C ALA A 101 2.73 -11.52 12.13
N LEU A 102 4.06 -11.48 12.16
CA LEU A 102 4.87 -12.16 13.18
C LEU A 102 4.91 -11.43 14.52
N ASN A 103 4.94 -10.11 14.52
CA ASN A 103 5.23 -9.31 15.72
C ASN A 103 4.00 -8.62 16.31
N GLU A 104 2.93 -8.46 15.53
CA GLU A 104 1.69 -7.78 15.95
C GLU A 104 0.45 -8.65 15.66
N PRO A 105 0.34 -9.85 16.27
CA PRO A 105 -0.71 -10.82 15.93
C PRO A 105 -2.13 -10.30 16.12
N HIS A 106 -2.36 -9.38 17.06
CA HIS A 106 -3.68 -8.76 17.25
C HIS A 106 -4.06 -7.86 16.08
N VAL A 107 -3.11 -7.09 15.55
CA VAL A 107 -3.33 -6.27 14.35
C VAL A 107 -3.55 -7.18 13.14
N TRP A 108 -2.72 -8.22 13.00
CA TRP A 108 -2.81 -9.15 11.88
C TRP A 108 -4.11 -9.96 11.87
N ALA A 109 -4.65 -10.32 13.03
CA ALA A 109 -5.96 -10.99 13.13
C ALA A 109 -7.09 -10.15 12.50
N SER A 110 -7.00 -8.82 12.55
CA SER A 110 -7.99 -7.96 11.88
C SER A 110 -7.82 -7.92 10.36
N VAL A 111 -6.60 -8.15 9.85
CA VAL A 111 -6.32 -8.31 8.42
C VAL A 111 -6.90 -9.63 7.92
N THR A 112 -6.59 -10.74 8.60
CA THR A 112 -7.07 -12.08 8.21
C THR A 112 -8.58 -12.25 8.32
N SER A 113 -9.24 -11.48 9.20
CA SER A 113 -10.71 -11.44 9.28
C SER A 113 -11.36 -10.55 8.22
N GLY A 114 -10.58 -9.87 7.37
CA GLY A 114 -11.07 -8.97 6.33
C GLY A 114 -11.53 -7.59 6.84
N ARG A 115 -11.42 -7.32 8.15
CA ARG A 115 -11.78 -6.03 8.74
C ARG A 115 -10.79 -4.93 8.38
N THR A 116 -9.52 -5.25 8.34
CA THR A 116 -8.44 -4.30 8.04
C THR A 116 -7.92 -4.52 6.63
N ALA A 117 -7.90 -3.47 5.84
CA ALA A 117 -7.26 -3.42 4.53
C ALA A 117 -5.75 -3.19 4.68
N VAL A 118 -4.99 -3.70 3.72
CA VAL A 118 -3.56 -3.42 3.57
C VAL A 118 -3.29 -2.79 2.21
N GLY A 119 -2.28 -1.95 2.13
CA GLY A 119 -1.88 -1.33 0.87
C GLY A 119 -0.67 -0.43 1.02
N THR A 120 -0.43 0.33 -0.02
CA THR A 120 0.55 1.42 -0.07
C THR A 120 -0.16 2.76 0.14
N VAL A 121 0.59 3.85 0.17
CA VAL A 121 0.03 5.19 0.47
C VAL A 121 -1.04 5.62 -0.53
N ASP A 122 -0.88 5.29 -1.83
CA ASP A 122 -1.88 5.52 -2.88
C ASP A 122 -3.23 4.86 -2.55
N SER A 123 -3.21 3.56 -2.21
CA SER A 123 -4.41 2.81 -1.83
C SER A 123 -5.14 3.45 -0.64
N TYR A 124 -4.37 3.86 0.38
CA TYR A 124 -4.93 4.53 1.55
C TYR A 124 -5.54 5.89 1.19
N LEU A 125 -4.87 6.69 0.37
CA LEU A 125 -5.38 8.00 -0.06
C LEU A 125 -6.65 7.84 -0.92
N VAL A 126 -6.68 6.87 -1.85
CA VAL A 126 -7.90 6.58 -2.62
C VAL A 126 -9.04 6.16 -1.70
N ALA A 127 -8.80 5.24 -0.76
CA ALA A 127 -9.82 4.84 0.21
C ALA A 127 -10.34 6.04 1.01
N ARG A 128 -9.45 6.94 1.47
CA ARG A 128 -9.86 8.16 2.18
C ARG A 128 -10.68 9.12 1.32
N MET A 129 -10.26 9.35 0.06
CA MET A 129 -10.95 10.26 -0.89
C MET A 129 -12.31 9.74 -1.33
N THR A 130 -12.52 8.43 -1.27
CA THR A 130 -13.75 7.75 -1.72
C THR A 130 -14.56 7.18 -0.55
N ARG A 131 -14.28 7.58 0.69
CA ARG A 131 -14.93 7.06 1.92
C ARG A 131 -14.99 5.53 1.99
N GLY A 132 -13.92 4.86 1.58
CA GLY A 132 -13.79 3.41 1.63
C GLY A 132 -14.45 2.66 0.47
N LEU A 133 -15.04 3.35 -0.51
CA LEU A 133 -15.67 2.71 -1.67
C LEU A 133 -14.67 1.96 -2.56
N HIS A 134 -13.42 2.44 -2.63
CA HIS A 134 -12.39 1.84 -3.47
C HIS A 134 -11.18 1.44 -2.64
N HIS A 135 -10.81 0.17 -2.76
CA HIS A 135 -9.56 -0.39 -2.26
C HIS A 135 -8.74 -0.85 -3.45
N VAL A 136 -8.00 0.05 -4.05
CA VAL A 136 -7.28 -0.16 -5.30
C VAL A 136 -5.84 0.35 -5.21
N THR A 137 -4.98 -0.18 -6.07
CA THR A 137 -3.63 0.32 -6.36
C THR A 137 -3.37 0.22 -7.84
N ASP A 138 -2.31 0.82 -8.34
CA ASP A 138 -1.90 0.66 -9.73
C ASP A 138 -0.75 -0.36 -9.88
N ALA A 139 -0.50 -0.79 -11.12
CA ALA A 139 0.58 -1.73 -11.42
C ALA A 139 1.96 -1.17 -11.03
N SER A 140 2.17 0.15 -11.07
CA SER A 140 3.43 0.78 -10.69
C SER A 140 3.71 0.65 -9.18
N ASN A 141 2.69 0.80 -8.32
CA ASN A 141 2.81 0.56 -6.89
C ASN A 141 2.83 -0.95 -6.58
N ALA A 142 1.94 -1.74 -7.19
CA ALA A 142 1.87 -3.18 -6.99
C ALA A 142 3.20 -3.88 -7.28
N SER A 143 3.86 -3.51 -8.38
CA SER A 143 5.17 -4.09 -8.78
C SER A 143 6.29 -3.85 -7.76
N ARG A 144 6.10 -2.95 -6.79
CA ARG A 144 7.10 -2.65 -5.76
C ARG A 144 6.81 -3.32 -4.43
N THR A 145 5.87 -4.26 -4.38
CA THR A 145 5.45 -4.89 -3.12
C THR A 145 6.15 -6.20 -2.79
N LEU A 146 6.77 -6.89 -3.76
CA LEU A 146 7.19 -8.30 -3.74
C LEU A 146 6.02 -9.30 -3.72
N LEU A 147 4.79 -8.87 -4.01
CA LEU A 147 3.60 -9.71 -4.04
C LEU A 147 2.99 -9.82 -5.45
N TYR A 148 3.48 -9.00 -6.38
CA TYR A 148 2.94 -8.86 -7.73
C TYR A 148 3.81 -9.56 -8.76
N ASP A 149 3.20 -10.46 -9.54
CA ASP A 149 3.84 -11.09 -10.69
C ASP A 149 3.77 -10.13 -11.88
N ILE A 150 4.92 -9.60 -12.28
CA ILE A 150 5.01 -8.63 -13.38
C ILE A 150 4.75 -9.25 -14.75
N HIS A 151 4.82 -10.58 -14.89
CA HIS A 151 4.56 -11.28 -16.14
C HIS A 151 3.07 -11.62 -16.29
N ALA A 152 2.42 -12.01 -15.18
CA ALA A 152 0.98 -12.26 -15.14
C ALA A 152 0.16 -10.97 -15.05
N GLY A 153 0.75 -9.87 -14.57
CA GLY A 153 0.03 -8.62 -14.32
C GLY A 153 -0.99 -8.72 -13.18
N ALA A 154 -0.69 -9.52 -12.15
CA ALA A 154 -1.61 -9.83 -11.06
C ALA A 154 -0.85 -10.13 -9.75
N TRP A 155 -1.56 -10.11 -8.62
CA TRP A 155 -1.06 -10.65 -7.36
C TRP A 155 -0.73 -12.14 -7.50
N SER A 156 0.40 -12.56 -6.94
CA SER A 156 0.85 -13.95 -6.98
C SER A 156 0.52 -14.67 -5.67
N GLN A 157 -0.27 -15.74 -5.75
CA GLN A 157 -0.55 -16.58 -4.58
C GLN A 157 0.74 -17.16 -3.99
N GLU A 158 1.68 -17.59 -4.84
CA GLU A 158 2.97 -18.12 -4.41
C GLU A 158 3.78 -17.11 -3.60
N LEU A 159 3.83 -15.83 -4.05
CA LEU A 159 4.50 -14.76 -3.29
C LEU A 159 3.74 -14.45 -1.99
N CYS A 160 2.42 -14.43 -2.03
CA CYS A 160 1.59 -14.24 -0.85
C CYS A 160 1.84 -15.35 0.20
N ASP A 161 2.01 -16.59 -0.22
CA ASP A 161 2.31 -17.72 0.66
C ASP A 161 3.72 -17.58 1.29
N ILE A 162 4.74 -17.17 0.50
CA ILE A 162 6.10 -16.94 1.00
C ILE A 162 6.13 -15.88 2.11
N PHE A 163 5.37 -14.81 1.94
CA PHE A 163 5.32 -13.70 2.91
C PHE A 163 4.17 -13.80 3.92
N HIS A 164 3.38 -14.87 3.88
CA HIS A 164 2.21 -15.08 4.75
C HIS A 164 1.19 -13.93 4.71
N VAL A 165 0.97 -13.36 3.52
CA VAL A 165 0.01 -12.28 3.29
C VAL A 165 -1.25 -12.86 2.63
N PRO A 166 -2.45 -12.68 3.22
CA PRO A 166 -3.69 -13.11 2.56
C PRO A 166 -3.90 -12.32 1.26
N ILE A 167 -4.04 -13.02 0.13
CA ILE A 167 -4.25 -12.36 -1.17
C ILE A 167 -5.52 -11.50 -1.19
N ASP A 168 -6.58 -11.94 -0.50
CA ASP A 168 -7.86 -11.22 -0.39
C ASP A 168 -7.77 -9.92 0.44
N ALA A 169 -6.68 -9.72 1.19
CA ALA A 169 -6.44 -8.49 1.91
C ALA A 169 -5.82 -7.39 1.02
N LEU A 170 -5.29 -7.77 -0.15
CA LEU A 170 -4.64 -6.86 -1.08
C LEU A 170 -5.65 -6.03 -1.89
N PRO A 171 -5.26 -4.82 -2.36
CA PRO A 171 -6.12 -3.99 -3.19
C PRO A 171 -6.31 -4.58 -4.60
N GLU A 172 -7.41 -4.24 -5.26
CA GLU A 172 -7.55 -4.49 -6.69
C GLU A 172 -6.48 -3.69 -7.46
N VAL A 173 -5.86 -4.32 -8.47
CA VAL A 173 -4.89 -3.64 -9.32
C VAL A 173 -5.58 -3.05 -10.54
N VAL A 174 -5.48 -1.74 -10.68
CA VAL A 174 -6.10 -0.98 -11.78
C VAL A 174 -5.03 -0.32 -12.66
N PRO A 175 -5.35 0.14 -13.87
CA PRO A 175 -4.44 0.92 -14.69
C PRO A 175 -3.96 2.20 -13.99
N SER A 176 -2.70 2.62 -14.25
CA SER A 176 -2.11 3.83 -13.65
C SER A 176 -2.74 5.13 -14.20
N TYR A 177 -3.62 5.05 -15.17
CA TYR A 177 -4.34 6.18 -15.75
C TYR A 177 -5.80 5.81 -16.04
N GLY A 178 -6.66 6.82 -16.09
CA GLY A 178 -8.09 6.67 -16.25
C GLY A 178 -8.84 7.02 -14.96
N VAL A 179 -10.15 6.87 -15.00
CA VAL A 179 -11.01 7.16 -13.84
C VAL A 179 -11.01 5.95 -12.92
N ILE A 180 -10.40 6.08 -11.75
CA ILE A 180 -10.41 5.06 -10.69
C ILE A 180 -11.67 5.18 -9.85
N GLY A 181 -12.08 6.39 -9.54
CA GLY A 181 -13.25 6.67 -8.71
C GLY A 181 -13.59 8.16 -8.75
N ARG A 182 -14.57 8.55 -7.98
CA ARG A 182 -14.92 9.95 -7.76
C ARG A 182 -14.73 10.28 -6.29
N THR A 183 -14.20 11.47 -6.02
CA THR A 183 -14.15 11.96 -4.64
C THR A 183 -15.57 12.16 -4.12
N ASP A 184 -15.79 11.79 -2.88
CA ASP A 184 -17.02 12.11 -2.19
C ASP A 184 -16.86 13.49 -1.52
N PRO A 185 -17.72 14.48 -1.80
CA PRO A 185 -17.65 15.83 -1.24
C PRO A 185 -17.87 15.89 0.28
#